data_effc6237ce1ed871414a0250eb09a0dd
#
_entry.id   effc6237ce1ed871414a0250eb09a0dd
#
_cell.length_a   1.000
_cell.length_b   1.000
_cell.length_c   1.000
_cell.angle_alpha   90.00
_cell.angle_beta   90.00
_cell.angle_gamma   90.00
#
_symmetry.space_group_name_H-M   'P 1'
#
loop_
_entity.id
_entity.type
_entity.pdbx_description
1 polymer ?
#
loop_
_entity_poly.entity_id
_entity_poly.type
_entity_poly.pdbx_seq_one_letter_code
_entity_poly.pdbx_strand_id
1 'polypeptide(L)'
;RDTMLRVFGATKYNRNKNPFQECLYLYPELLQDAHSRDVLRSLKNKMIKDARGGRLDVKGKYLFLIPDLYAACQHWFLGEATPSGLLDDGEVYCRVYDGEPELDCLRSPHLYREHAVRRNVCGERLECKRWFQTDAIYTSSFDTISKILQFDK
;
A
#
# COMPACT_ATOMS: atom_id res chain seq x y z
N ARG A 1 9.65 25.64 -0.40
CA ARG A 1 9.99 25.43 -1.80
C ARG A 1 9.97 23.93 -2.14
N ASP A 2 10.75 23.12 -1.49
CA ASP A 2 10.84 21.66 -1.77
C ASP A 2 9.51 20.93 -1.56
N THR A 3 8.76 21.31 -0.53
CA THR A 3 7.42 20.77 -0.29
C THR A 3 6.47 21.06 -1.45
N MET A 4 6.53 22.28 -2.02
CA MET A 4 5.70 22.64 -3.17
C MET A 4 6.07 21.85 -4.42
N LEU A 5 7.36 21.70 -4.72
CA LEU A 5 7.82 20.89 -5.84
C LEU A 5 7.38 19.43 -5.70
N ARG A 6 7.41 18.90 -4.48
CA ARG A 6 6.91 17.54 -4.19
C ARG A 6 5.41 17.42 -4.42
N VAL A 7 4.62 18.40 -3.97
CA VAL A 7 3.16 18.44 -4.19
C VAL A 7 2.81 18.50 -5.67
N PHE A 8 3.59 19.24 -6.46
CA PHE A 8 3.44 19.25 -7.92
C PHE A 8 3.95 17.99 -8.61
N GLY A 9 4.61 17.08 -7.91
CA GLY A 9 5.27 15.92 -8.52
C GLY A 9 6.52 16.27 -9.33
N ALA A 10 7.06 17.48 -9.18
CA ALA A 10 8.29 17.95 -9.83
C ALA A 10 9.53 17.46 -9.07
N THR A 11 9.70 16.14 -8.92
CA THR A 11 10.79 15.50 -8.21
C THR A 11 11.54 14.51 -9.09
N LYS A 12 12.78 14.19 -8.72
CA LYS A 12 13.59 13.17 -9.42
C LYS A 12 12.97 11.78 -9.41
N TYR A 13 12.09 11.49 -8.45
CA TYR A 13 11.46 10.17 -8.28
C TYR A 13 10.24 9.97 -9.18
N ASN A 14 9.63 11.05 -9.67
CA ASN A 14 8.53 10.96 -10.64
C ASN A 14 9.12 10.70 -12.03
N ARG A 15 8.91 9.50 -12.56
CA ARG A 15 9.39 9.11 -13.90
C ARG A 15 8.46 9.60 -15.03
N ASN A 16 7.19 9.85 -14.72
CA ASN A 16 6.16 10.25 -15.69
C ASN A 16 5.77 11.71 -15.48
N LYS A 17 6.76 12.62 -15.56
CA LYS A 17 6.49 14.05 -15.46
C LYS A 17 5.75 14.54 -16.71
N ASN A 18 4.73 15.37 -16.49
CA ASN A 18 4.18 16.17 -17.58
C ASN A 18 5.12 17.36 -17.90
N PRO A 19 4.95 18.05 -19.05
CA PRO A 19 5.83 19.17 -19.43
C PRO A 19 5.94 20.28 -18.37
N PHE A 20 4.85 20.59 -17.67
CA PHE A 20 4.85 21.59 -16.60
C PHE A 20 5.68 21.12 -15.38
N GLN A 21 5.54 19.87 -14.99
CA GLN A 21 6.33 19.29 -13.90
C GLN A 21 7.81 19.21 -14.26
N GLU A 22 8.13 18.94 -15.51
CA GLU A 22 9.50 18.92 -16.00
C GLU A 22 10.13 20.32 -15.99
N CYS A 23 9.41 21.34 -16.48
CA CYS A 23 9.83 22.74 -16.38
C CYS A 23 10.06 23.18 -14.94
N LEU A 24 9.18 22.85 -14.01
CA LEU A 24 9.35 23.16 -12.60
C LEU A 24 10.53 22.41 -11.95
N TYR A 25 10.81 21.20 -12.41
CA TYR A 25 11.95 20.42 -11.93
C TYR A 25 13.27 21.06 -12.37
N LEU A 26 13.36 21.50 -13.61
CA LEU A 26 14.55 22.15 -14.19
C LEU A 26 14.72 23.60 -13.70
N TYR A 27 13.62 24.32 -13.56
CA TYR A 27 13.64 25.75 -13.18
C TYR A 27 12.59 26.04 -12.10
N PRO A 28 12.92 25.81 -10.83
CA PRO A 28 12.00 25.98 -9.68
C PRO A 28 11.49 27.42 -9.48
N GLU A 29 12.15 28.42 -10.03
CA GLU A 29 11.74 29.83 -9.97
C GLU A 29 10.41 30.08 -10.67
N LEU A 30 9.98 29.19 -11.59
CA LEU A 30 8.64 29.22 -12.20
C LEU A 30 7.51 29.15 -11.16
N LEU A 31 7.76 28.75 -9.93
CA LEU A 31 6.77 28.83 -8.85
C LEU A 31 6.32 30.27 -8.54
N GLN A 32 7.10 31.27 -8.95
CA GLN A 32 6.77 32.68 -8.76
C GLN A 32 5.91 33.23 -9.90
N ASP A 33 5.85 32.55 -11.02
CA ASP A 33 5.05 32.94 -12.16
C ASP A 33 3.54 32.92 -11.87
N ALA A 34 2.77 33.76 -12.51
CA ALA A 34 1.34 33.92 -12.30
C ALA A 34 0.58 32.64 -12.63
N HIS A 35 0.90 31.97 -13.74
CA HIS A 35 0.28 30.70 -14.14
C HIS A 35 0.56 29.59 -13.11
N SER A 36 1.80 29.45 -12.67
CA SER A 36 2.18 28.47 -11.66
C SER A 36 1.43 28.70 -10.35
N ARG A 37 1.24 29.95 -9.95
CA ARG A 37 0.49 30.32 -8.74
C ARG A 37 -1.00 29.97 -8.85
N ASP A 38 -1.60 30.14 -10.03
CA ASP A 38 -2.99 29.76 -10.28
C ASP A 38 -3.18 28.25 -10.30
N VAL A 39 -2.27 27.50 -10.89
CA VAL A 39 -2.24 26.04 -10.85
C VAL A 39 -2.11 25.56 -9.39
N LEU A 40 -1.25 26.19 -8.59
CA LEU A 40 -1.08 25.88 -7.17
C LEU A 40 -2.35 26.14 -6.37
N ARG A 41 -3.02 27.26 -6.62
CA ARG A 41 -4.30 27.58 -5.99
C ARG A 41 -5.39 26.56 -6.34
N SER A 42 -5.46 26.16 -7.60
CA SER A 42 -6.41 25.16 -8.08
C SER A 42 -6.14 23.80 -7.45
N LEU A 43 -4.87 23.38 -7.36
CA LEU A 43 -4.47 22.13 -6.71
C LEU A 43 -4.81 22.16 -5.23
N LYS A 44 -4.50 23.24 -4.52
CA LYS A 44 -4.87 23.42 -3.10
C LYS A 44 -6.39 23.29 -2.91
N ASN A 45 -7.18 23.95 -3.76
CA ASN A 45 -8.64 23.88 -3.66
C ASN A 45 -9.16 22.46 -3.91
N LYS A 46 -8.56 21.75 -4.86
CA LYS A 46 -8.87 20.34 -5.12
C LYS A 46 -8.55 19.47 -3.88
N MET A 47 -7.36 19.61 -3.30
CA MET A 47 -6.97 18.87 -2.10
C MET A 47 -7.92 19.13 -0.92
N ILE A 48 -8.32 20.40 -0.72
CA ILE A 48 -9.29 20.75 0.31
C ILE A 48 -10.66 20.09 0.03
N LYS A 49 -11.10 20.11 -1.22
CA LYS A 49 -12.36 19.45 -1.62
C LYS A 49 -12.29 17.94 -1.42
N ASP A 50 -11.18 17.32 -1.80
CA ASP A 50 -10.96 15.89 -1.64
C ASP A 50 -10.92 15.51 -0.14
N ALA A 51 -10.21 16.28 0.69
CA ALA A 51 -10.17 16.07 2.14
C ALA A 51 -11.55 16.24 2.80
N ARG A 52 -12.34 17.24 2.38
CA ARG A 52 -13.73 17.39 2.83
C ARG A 52 -14.63 16.24 2.40
N GLY A 53 -14.33 15.60 1.27
CA GLY A 53 -15.00 14.39 0.79
C GLY A 53 -14.46 13.09 1.42
N GLY A 54 -13.59 13.17 2.44
CA GLY A 54 -13.00 12.01 3.12
C GLY A 54 -11.84 11.36 2.37
N ARG A 55 -11.37 11.95 1.27
CA ARG A 55 -10.20 11.46 0.54
C ARG A 55 -8.94 12.04 1.15
N LEU A 56 -8.29 11.25 1.99
CA LEU A 56 -7.03 11.62 2.62
C LEU A 56 -5.85 11.03 1.84
N ASP A 57 -4.75 11.78 1.82
CA ASP A 57 -3.47 11.27 1.30
C ASP A 57 -2.82 10.42 2.40
N VAL A 58 -2.89 9.12 2.26
CA VAL A 58 -2.31 8.15 3.20
C VAL A 58 -1.19 7.36 2.51
N LYS A 59 -0.21 6.94 3.29
CA LYS A 59 0.81 6.00 2.81
C LYS A 59 0.17 4.64 2.62
N GLY A 60 -0.21 4.32 1.40
CA GLY A 60 -0.84 3.04 1.09
C GLY A 60 -0.52 2.57 -0.32
N LYS A 61 -0.67 1.27 -0.55
CA LYS A 61 -0.56 0.63 -1.86
C LYS A 61 -1.66 -0.39 -2.02
N TYR A 62 -2.15 -0.54 -3.24
CA TYR A 62 -3.00 -1.67 -3.61
C TYR A 62 -2.14 -2.89 -3.84
N LEU A 63 -2.40 -3.94 -3.09
CA LEU A 63 -1.68 -5.20 -3.16
C LEU A 63 -2.67 -6.36 -3.24
N PHE A 64 -2.23 -7.46 -3.83
CA PHE A 64 -3.00 -8.70 -3.80
C PHE A 64 -2.88 -9.37 -2.43
N LEU A 65 -3.98 -9.97 -1.97
CA LEU A 65 -4.01 -10.83 -0.81
C LEU A 65 -3.80 -12.27 -1.26
N ILE A 66 -2.78 -12.92 -0.72
CA ILE A 66 -2.41 -14.30 -1.06
C ILE A 66 -2.38 -15.12 0.23
N PRO A 67 -3.03 -16.29 0.27
CA PRO A 67 -2.90 -17.20 1.42
C PRO A 67 -1.49 -17.77 1.51
N ASP A 68 -1.13 -18.30 2.66
CA ASP A 68 0.14 -18.97 2.89
C ASP A 68 0.33 -20.15 1.92
N LEU A 69 1.23 -19.97 0.95
CA LEU A 69 1.51 -20.97 -0.07
C LEU A 69 2.22 -22.21 0.49
N TYR A 70 2.96 -22.05 1.58
CA TYR A 70 3.60 -23.18 2.23
C TYR A 70 2.58 -24.09 2.89
N ALA A 71 1.58 -23.52 3.57
CA ALA A 71 0.45 -24.28 4.09
C ALA A 71 -0.33 -25.01 2.99
N ALA A 72 -0.51 -24.38 1.83
CA ALA A 72 -1.13 -25.03 0.68
C ALA A 72 -0.30 -26.25 0.20
N CYS A 73 1.03 -26.11 0.16
CA CYS A 73 1.91 -27.23 -0.19
C CYS A 73 1.88 -28.36 0.85
N GLN A 74 1.85 -28.04 2.14
CA GLN A 74 1.70 -29.04 3.20
C GLN A 74 0.39 -29.84 3.02
N HIS A 75 -0.70 -29.16 2.72
CA HIS A 75 -1.98 -29.82 2.49
C HIS A 75 -1.94 -30.72 1.25
N TRP A 76 -1.47 -30.21 0.12
CA TRP A 76 -1.54 -30.94 -1.16
C TRP A 76 -0.51 -32.06 -1.30
N PHE A 77 0.71 -31.86 -0.81
CA PHE A 77 1.80 -32.81 -1.00
C PHE A 77 2.08 -33.70 0.17
N LEU A 78 1.82 -33.24 1.41
CA LEU A 78 2.02 -34.03 2.61
C LEU A 78 0.72 -34.61 3.17
N GLY A 79 -0.43 -34.21 2.65
CA GLY A 79 -1.74 -34.69 3.09
C GLY A 79 -2.16 -34.17 4.47
N GLU A 80 -1.56 -33.08 4.95
CA GLU A 80 -1.90 -32.49 6.24
C GLU A 80 -3.31 -31.88 6.18
N ALA A 81 -4.20 -32.37 7.06
CA ALA A 81 -5.57 -31.84 7.13
C ALA A 81 -5.62 -30.41 7.71
N THR A 82 -4.68 -30.10 8.60
CA THR A 82 -4.56 -28.77 9.26
C THR A 82 -3.11 -28.29 9.15
N PRO A 83 -2.70 -27.78 7.99
CA PRO A 83 -1.33 -27.36 7.77
C PRO A 83 -0.99 -26.12 8.61
N SER A 84 0.16 -26.13 9.29
CA SER A 84 0.58 -25.01 10.15
C SER A 84 1.00 -23.76 9.35
N GLY A 85 1.56 -23.96 8.17
CA GLY A 85 2.08 -22.88 7.36
C GLY A 85 3.35 -22.20 7.92
N LEU A 86 3.65 -21.03 7.41
CA LEU A 86 4.74 -20.17 7.87
C LEU A 86 4.25 -18.94 8.65
N LEU A 87 2.96 -18.66 8.62
CA LEU A 87 2.35 -17.50 9.27
C LEU A 87 1.34 -17.96 10.32
N ASP A 88 1.46 -17.39 11.53
CA ASP A 88 0.50 -17.59 12.59
C ASP A 88 -0.75 -16.72 12.40
N ASP A 89 -1.82 -17.03 13.13
CA ASP A 89 -3.04 -16.23 13.10
C ASP A 89 -2.75 -14.79 13.54
N GLY A 90 -3.24 -13.81 12.77
CA GLY A 90 -2.97 -12.39 13.00
C GLY A 90 -1.65 -11.88 12.41
N GLU A 91 -0.86 -12.73 11.79
CA GLU A 91 0.37 -12.35 11.11
C GLU A 91 0.18 -12.24 9.59
N VAL A 92 0.92 -11.28 9.02
CA VAL A 92 1.05 -11.11 7.57
C VAL A 92 2.51 -10.94 7.19
N TYR A 93 2.83 -11.27 5.96
CA TYR A 93 4.14 -10.98 5.40
C TYR A 93 3.96 -10.05 4.19
N CYS A 94 4.57 -8.88 4.25
CA CYS A 94 4.56 -7.91 3.16
C CYS A 94 5.93 -7.22 3.05
N ARG A 95 6.71 -7.60 2.03
CA ARG A 95 8.05 -7.03 1.81
C ARG A 95 8.02 -5.59 1.30
N VAL A 96 6.90 -5.13 0.74
CA VAL A 96 6.74 -3.75 0.26
C VAL A 96 6.80 -2.75 1.41
N TYR A 97 6.46 -3.21 2.61
CA TYR A 97 6.50 -2.46 3.87
C TYR A 97 7.47 -3.10 4.86
N ASP A 98 8.66 -3.48 4.36
CA ASP A 98 9.75 -3.97 5.21
C ASP A 98 10.14 -2.88 6.22
N GLY A 99 10.19 -3.25 7.51
CA GLY A 99 10.43 -2.32 8.61
C GLY A 99 9.18 -1.71 9.26
N GLU A 100 7.99 -1.87 8.67
CA GLU A 100 6.73 -1.49 9.34
C GLU A 100 6.16 -2.69 10.09
N PRO A 101 6.09 -2.65 11.44
CA PRO A 101 5.72 -3.82 12.26
C PRO A 101 4.24 -4.16 12.20
N GLU A 102 3.40 -3.19 11.87
CA GLU A 102 1.95 -3.36 11.76
C GLU A 102 1.43 -2.78 10.45
N LEU A 103 0.52 -3.49 9.83
CA LEU A 103 -0.14 -3.06 8.61
C LEU A 103 -1.65 -2.99 8.84
N ASP A 104 -2.21 -1.88 8.41
CA ASP A 104 -3.64 -1.69 8.35
C ASP A 104 -4.14 -2.09 6.96
N CYS A 105 -4.84 -3.22 6.89
CA CYS A 105 -5.32 -3.82 5.66
C CYS A 105 -6.78 -3.40 5.44
N LEU A 106 -7.01 -2.68 4.34
CA LEU A 106 -8.32 -2.18 3.95
C LEU A 106 -8.69 -2.75 2.58
N ARG A 107 -9.94 -3.11 2.39
CA ARG A 107 -10.48 -3.45 1.09
C ARG A 107 -11.15 -2.24 0.45
N SER A 108 -10.98 -2.09 -0.86
CA SER A 108 -11.70 -1.07 -1.63
C SER A 108 -12.81 -1.73 -2.49
N PRO A 109 -14.04 -1.25 -2.43
CA PRO A 109 -14.54 -0.16 -1.57
C PRO A 109 -14.67 -0.56 -0.11
N HIS A 110 -14.26 0.31 0.82
CA HIS A 110 -14.43 0.11 2.25
C HIS A 110 -15.79 0.64 2.68
N LEU A 111 -16.74 -0.25 2.92
CA LEU A 111 -18.13 0.10 3.21
C LEU A 111 -18.45 0.02 4.71
N TYR A 112 -17.87 -0.93 5.43
CA TYR A 112 -18.20 -1.14 6.84
C TYR A 112 -17.05 -1.73 7.68
N ARG A 113 -16.82 -3.04 7.60
CA ARG A 113 -15.86 -3.77 8.44
C ARG A 113 -14.71 -4.42 7.67
N GLU A 114 -14.52 -4.02 6.41
CA GLU A 114 -13.45 -4.54 5.55
C GLU A 114 -12.10 -3.92 5.92
N HIS A 115 -11.72 -4.13 7.18
CA HIS A 115 -10.55 -3.54 7.81
C HIS A 115 -9.96 -4.52 8.83
N ALA A 116 -8.66 -4.70 8.78
CA ALA A 116 -7.95 -5.55 9.73
C ALA A 116 -6.51 -5.06 9.94
N VAL A 117 -6.13 -4.82 11.18
CA VAL A 117 -4.75 -4.58 11.56
C VAL A 117 -4.05 -5.92 11.78
N ARG A 118 -2.85 -6.09 11.18
CA ARG A 118 -2.07 -7.32 11.25
C ARG A 118 -0.60 -7.02 11.50
N ARG A 119 0.07 -7.90 12.24
CA ARG A 119 1.50 -7.84 12.48
C ARG A 119 2.26 -8.26 11.22
N ASN A 120 3.16 -7.41 10.75
CA ASN A 120 4.01 -7.72 9.61
C ASN A 120 5.31 -8.38 10.10
N VAL A 121 5.50 -9.66 9.75
CA VAL A 121 6.68 -10.44 10.12
C VAL A 121 7.82 -10.34 9.09
N CYS A 122 7.74 -9.38 8.18
CA CYS A 122 8.80 -9.12 7.21
C CYS A 122 10.09 -8.72 7.96
N GLY A 123 11.18 -9.41 7.69
CA GLY A 123 12.44 -9.20 8.40
C GLY A 123 12.68 -10.14 9.59
N GLU A 124 11.66 -10.67 10.23
CA GLU A 124 11.81 -11.56 11.38
C GLU A 124 11.99 -13.04 10.96
N ARG A 125 11.30 -13.48 9.90
CA ARG A 125 11.30 -14.87 9.44
C ARG A 125 12.01 -15.01 8.08
N LEU A 126 13.22 -15.55 8.08
CA LEU A 126 14.00 -15.78 6.86
C LEU A 126 13.33 -16.78 5.90
N GLU A 127 12.58 -17.74 6.43
CA GLU A 127 11.86 -18.73 5.63
C GLU A 127 10.77 -18.09 4.78
N CYS A 128 10.05 -17.11 5.32
CA CYS A 128 9.05 -16.35 4.56
C CYS A 128 9.64 -15.69 3.33
N LYS A 129 10.87 -15.17 3.39
CA LYS A 129 11.57 -14.57 2.24
C LYS A 129 11.80 -15.55 1.10
N ARG A 130 11.95 -16.82 1.41
CA ARG A 130 12.17 -17.88 0.41
C ARG A 130 10.86 -18.21 -0.32
N TRP A 131 9.74 -18.22 0.38
CA TRP A 131 8.45 -18.66 -0.15
C TRP A 131 7.61 -17.51 -0.69
N PHE A 132 7.70 -16.33 -0.08
CA PHE A 132 6.85 -15.18 -0.37
C PHE A 132 7.63 -14.12 -1.16
N GLN A 133 7.78 -14.34 -2.46
CA GLN A 133 8.65 -13.51 -3.30
C GLN A 133 7.92 -12.40 -4.08
N THR A 134 6.60 -12.46 -4.14
CA THR A 134 5.79 -11.47 -4.87
C THR A 134 5.50 -10.24 -4.00
N ASP A 135 5.32 -9.08 -4.63
CA ASP A 135 4.86 -7.86 -3.96
C ASP A 135 3.35 -7.96 -3.66
N ALA A 136 3.04 -8.69 -2.60
CA ALA A 136 1.68 -9.00 -2.15
C ALA A 136 1.62 -9.01 -0.62
N ILE A 137 0.44 -9.16 -0.07
CA ILE A 137 0.21 -9.43 1.36
C ILE A 137 -0.08 -10.92 1.48
N TYR A 138 0.80 -11.65 2.15
CA TYR A 138 0.59 -13.06 2.49
C TYR A 138 -0.03 -13.16 3.87
N THR A 139 -1.02 -14.04 4.01
CA THR A 139 -1.76 -14.22 5.26
C THR A 139 -1.78 -15.68 5.67
N SER A 140 -1.91 -15.95 6.98
CA SER A 140 -2.13 -17.29 7.47
C SER A 140 -3.39 -17.91 6.83
N SER A 141 -3.35 -19.20 6.58
CA SER A 141 -4.49 -19.96 6.07
C SER A 141 -5.68 -19.99 7.04
N PHE A 142 -5.43 -19.75 8.32
CA PHE A 142 -6.44 -19.72 9.38
C PHE A 142 -6.93 -18.34 9.73
N ASP A 143 -6.25 -17.29 9.24
CA ASP A 143 -6.62 -15.91 9.52
C ASP A 143 -7.99 -15.58 8.94
N THR A 144 -8.78 -14.89 9.74
CA THR A 144 -10.10 -14.38 9.34
C THR A 144 -10.02 -13.17 8.40
N ILE A 145 -8.83 -12.62 8.15
CA ILE A 145 -8.64 -11.46 7.28
C ILE A 145 -9.23 -11.67 5.89
N SER A 146 -9.07 -12.84 5.31
CA SER A 146 -9.64 -13.16 4.01
C SER A 146 -11.17 -13.12 4.04
N LYS A 147 -11.78 -13.57 5.13
CA LYS A 147 -13.24 -13.51 5.35
C LYS A 147 -13.70 -12.06 5.57
N ILE A 148 -12.96 -11.31 6.39
CA ILE A 148 -13.27 -9.89 6.66
C ILE A 148 -13.18 -9.07 5.38
N LEU A 149 -12.14 -9.29 4.57
CA LEU A 149 -11.92 -8.55 3.33
C LEU A 149 -12.76 -9.06 2.15
N GLN A 150 -13.39 -10.24 2.27
CA GLN A 150 -14.30 -10.82 1.26
C GLN A 150 -15.79 -10.53 1.52
N PHE A 151 -16.13 -9.72 2.49
CA PHE A 151 -17.51 -9.51 2.96
C PHE A 151 -18.40 -8.76 1.96
N ASP A 152 -18.35 -9.14 0.70
CA ASP A 152 -18.97 -8.43 -0.41
C ASP A 152 -20.01 -9.29 -1.16
N LYS A 153 -20.81 -10.03 -0.43
CA LYS A 153 -21.93 -10.73 -1.04
C LYS A 153 -23.15 -10.71 -0.16
#